data_5d033dac7ef8492663fd408498a52170
#
_entry.id   5d033dac7ef8492663fd408498a52170
#
_cell.length_a   1.000
_cell.length_b   1.000
_cell.length_c   1.000
_cell.angle_alpha   90.00
_cell.angle_beta   90.00
_cell.angle_gamma   90.00
#
_symmetry.space_group_name_H-M   'P 1'
#
loop_
_entity.id
_entity.type
_entity.pdbx_description
1 polymer ?
#
loop_
_entity_poly.entity_id
_entity_poly.type
_entity_poly.pdbx_seq_one_letter_code
_entity_poly.pdbx_strand_id
1 'polypeptide(L)'
;MQPETQSSAFPAYRFSIAPMLDWTDRHCRYFLRLLSRQTLFYTEMVTTGAIIHGKGDYLAYSEEEHPVALQLGGSDPAQLAHCAKLAEARGYDEINLNVGCPSDRVQNGMFGACLMGNAQLVADCVKAMRDVVSIPVTVKTRIGIDDQDSYAFLCDFIDTVSGQGECEMFIIHARKAWLSGLSPKENREIPPLDYPRVYQLKRDFPHLTMSINGGIKSLEEAKEHLRHMDGVMVGREAYQNPGILAAVDREIFGADTTDADPVAVVRAMYPYIERELSQGAYLGHITRHMLGLFQGIPGARQWRRYLSENAHKAGADVAVLEQALKLVADKR
;
A
#
# COMPACT_ATOMS: atom_id res chain seq x y z
N MET A 1 13.66 24.38 -14.25
CA MET A 1 12.26 24.42 -14.67
C MET A 1 11.65 23.13 -14.18
N GLN A 2 10.91 23.16 -13.10
CA GLN A 2 10.16 21.98 -12.64
C GLN A 2 9.05 21.73 -13.65
N PRO A 3 8.80 20.49 -14.08
CA PRO A 3 7.64 20.22 -14.93
C PRO A 3 6.39 20.51 -14.11
N GLU A 4 5.52 21.35 -14.63
CA GLU A 4 4.19 21.58 -14.11
C GLU A 4 3.52 20.22 -13.93
N THR A 5 3.21 19.88 -12.68
CA THR A 5 2.36 18.73 -12.37
C THR A 5 0.99 19.02 -12.95
N GLN A 6 0.67 18.43 -14.10
CA GLN A 6 -0.71 18.38 -14.57
C GLN A 6 -1.55 17.78 -13.45
N SER A 7 -2.41 18.61 -12.89
CA SER A 7 -3.38 18.17 -11.87
C SER A 7 -4.21 17.04 -12.47
N SER A 8 -4.13 15.86 -11.87
CA SER A 8 -5.00 14.75 -12.26
C SER A 8 -6.46 15.16 -12.12
N ALA A 9 -7.28 14.76 -13.09
CA ALA A 9 -8.74 14.93 -13.01
C ALA A 9 -9.38 14.07 -11.91
N PHE A 10 -8.62 13.13 -11.34
CA PHE A 10 -9.09 12.17 -10.33
C PHE A 10 -8.27 12.23 -9.06
N PRO A 11 -8.89 11.95 -7.88
CA PRO A 11 -8.17 11.89 -6.61
C PRO A 11 -7.20 10.70 -6.57
N ALA A 12 -6.12 10.83 -5.77
CA ALA A 12 -5.06 9.84 -5.69
C ALA A 12 -5.55 8.45 -5.22
N TYR A 13 -6.58 8.41 -4.34
CA TYR A 13 -7.15 7.13 -3.86
C TYR A 13 -7.86 6.31 -4.95
N ARG A 14 -8.05 6.87 -6.16
CA ARG A 14 -8.63 6.12 -7.28
C ARG A 14 -7.87 4.83 -7.57
N PHE A 15 -6.54 4.86 -7.42
CA PHE A 15 -5.71 3.67 -7.49
C PHE A 15 -4.59 3.76 -6.46
N SER A 16 -4.45 2.74 -5.62
CA SER A 16 -3.45 2.69 -4.55
C SER A 16 -2.82 1.31 -4.44
N ILE A 17 -1.66 1.28 -3.78
CA ILE A 17 -0.94 0.03 -3.47
C ILE A 17 -1.05 -0.25 -1.98
N ALA A 18 -1.44 -1.47 -1.65
CA ALA A 18 -1.68 -1.89 -0.28
C ALA A 18 -0.42 -1.83 0.59
N PRO A 19 -0.57 -1.49 1.88
CA PRO A 19 0.48 -1.72 2.87
C PRO A 19 0.83 -3.20 2.94
N MET A 20 2.10 -3.54 2.72
CA MET A 20 2.57 -4.92 2.75
C MET A 20 3.89 -5.01 3.49
N LEU A 21 3.90 -5.71 4.63
CA LEU A 21 5.09 -5.86 5.47
C LEU A 21 6.26 -6.46 4.69
N ASP A 22 7.45 -5.94 4.90
CA ASP A 22 8.71 -6.26 4.21
C ASP A 22 8.73 -5.91 2.71
N TRP A 23 7.60 -5.59 2.11
CA TRP A 23 7.50 -5.30 0.69
C TRP A 23 7.40 -3.80 0.38
N THR A 24 6.47 -3.08 0.99
CA THR A 24 6.27 -1.66 0.67
C THR A 24 7.12 -0.73 1.55
N ASP A 25 8.40 -1.04 1.68
CA ASP A 25 9.38 -0.15 2.28
C ASP A 25 9.70 1.05 1.37
N ARG A 26 10.52 1.99 1.84
CA ARG A 26 10.84 3.20 1.07
C ARG A 26 11.55 2.93 -0.26
N HIS A 27 12.31 1.84 -0.36
CA HIS A 27 12.97 1.46 -1.61
C HIS A 27 11.95 0.98 -2.65
N CYS A 28 10.99 0.16 -2.21
CA CYS A 28 9.89 -0.30 -3.06
C CYS A 28 9.03 0.87 -3.55
N ARG A 29 8.63 1.78 -2.66
CA ARG A 29 7.80 2.93 -3.01
C ARG A 29 8.50 3.88 -3.98
N TYR A 30 9.80 4.12 -3.77
CA TYR A 30 10.59 4.90 -4.73
C TYR A 30 10.58 4.26 -6.13
N PHE A 31 10.88 2.97 -6.20
CA PHE A 31 10.84 2.20 -7.45
C PHE A 31 9.48 2.26 -8.13
N LEU A 32 8.40 1.97 -7.39
CA LEU A 32 7.05 1.98 -7.96
C LEU A 32 6.61 3.38 -8.44
N ARG A 33 7.10 4.44 -7.81
CA ARG A 33 6.84 5.83 -8.24
C ARG A 33 7.39 6.13 -9.62
N LEU A 34 8.47 5.50 -10.03
CA LEU A 34 9.00 5.63 -11.38
C LEU A 34 8.11 4.98 -12.44
N LEU A 35 7.26 4.04 -12.05
CA LEU A 35 6.27 3.39 -12.91
C LEU A 35 4.96 4.18 -13.00
N SER A 36 4.54 4.81 -11.92
CA SER A 36 3.30 5.60 -11.87
C SER A 36 3.47 6.82 -10.97
N ARG A 37 3.17 7.99 -11.51
CA ARG A 37 3.28 9.27 -10.79
C ARG A 37 2.06 9.56 -9.93
N GLN A 38 0.89 9.01 -10.26
CA GLN A 38 -0.38 9.37 -9.64
C GLN A 38 -0.90 8.35 -8.62
N THR A 39 -0.41 7.12 -8.66
CA THR A 39 -0.77 6.07 -7.68
C THR A 39 -0.47 6.52 -6.27
N LEU A 40 -1.41 6.30 -5.34
CA LEU A 40 -1.20 6.51 -3.91
C LEU A 40 -0.47 5.31 -3.30
N PHE A 41 0.69 5.55 -2.69
CA PHE A 41 1.43 4.51 -1.99
C PHE A 41 1.21 4.58 -0.49
N TYR A 42 1.16 3.41 0.14
CA TYR A 42 1.11 3.25 1.59
C TYR A 42 2.44 2.68 2.08
N THR A 43 2.86 3.12 3.25
CA THR A 43 3.98 2.48 3.96
C THR A 43 3.59 1.07 4.39
N GLU A 44 4.56 0.29 4.84
CA GLU A 44 4.27 -0.86 5.69
C GLU A 44 3.51 -0.40 6.95
N MET A 45 2.85 -1.32 7.63
CA MET A 45 2.27 -0.99 8.93
C MET A 45 3.39 -0.66 9.93
N VAL A 46 3.34 0.56 10.47
CA VAL A 46 4.25 1.03 11.52
C VAL A 46 3.49 1.10 12.83
N THR A 47 3.97 0.41 13.86
CA THR A 47 3.31 0.45 15.16
C THR A 47 3.62 1.75 15.91
N THR A 48 2.67 2.19 16.74
CA THR A 48 2.89 3.35 17.62
C THR A 48 4.08 3.13 18.55
N GLY A 49 4.26 1.91 19.05
CA GLY A 49 5.41 1.56 19.88
C GLY A 49 6.75 1.72 19.15
N ALA A 50 6.82 1.37 17.87
CA ALA A 50 8.03 1.57 17.08
C ALA A 50 8.38 3.06 16.93
N ILE A 51 7.40 3.91 16.68
CA ILE A 51 7.61 5.36 16.53
C ILE A 51 8.03 5.99 17.86
N ILE A 52 7.36 5.63 18.96
CA ILE A 52 7.56 6.25 20.28
C ILE A 52 8.84 5.75 20.96
N HIS A 53 9.14 4.46 20.87
CA HIS A 53 10.20 3.80 21.61
C HIS A 53 11.32 3.22 20.75
N GLY A 54 11.13 3.11 19.44
CA GLY A 54 12.11 2.53 18.53
C GLY A 54 13.34 3.45 18.36
N LYS A 55 14.46 2.84 17.97
CA LYS A 55 15.72 3.55 17.74
C LYS A 55 15.92 4.01 16.30
N GLY A 56 15.12 3.47 15.36
CA GLY A 56 15.18 3.80 13.94
C GLY A 56 14.28 4.97 13.58
N ASP A 57 14.48 5.50 12.39
CA ASP A 57 13.55 6.47 11.77
C ASP A 57 12.46 5.73 11.00
N TYR A 58 11.38 5.37 11.69
CA TYR A 58 10.26 4.63 11.12
C TYR A 58 9.34 5.49 10.25
N LEU A 59 9.58 6.80 10.19
CA LEU A 59 8.83 7.76 9.37
C LEU A 59 9.60 8.21 8.12
N ALA A 60 10.75 7.59 7.84
CA ALA A 60 11.58 7.95 6.71
C ALA A 60 10.89 7.63 5.37
N TYR A 61 10.94 8.58 4.45
CA TYR A 61 10.52 8.43 3.06
C TYR A 61 11.32 9.39 2.18
N SER A 62 11.23 9.22 0.86
CA SER A 62 11.80 10.16 -0.12
C SER A 62 10.71 11.08 -0.66
N GLU A 63 11.03 12.35 -0.89
CA GLU A 63 10.07 13.34 -1.41
C GLU A 63 9.41 12.90 -2.73
N GLU A 64 10.13 12.14 -3.53
CA GLU A 64 9.62 11.59 -4.79
C GLU A 64 8.48 10.58 -4.60
N GLU A 65 8.30 10.04 -3.38
CA GLU A 65 7.24 9.07 -3.10
C GLU A 65 5.83 9.66 -3.05
N HIS A 66 5.68 10.98 -2.95
CA HIS A 66 4.37 11.62 -2.89
C HIS A 66 3.51 11.36 -4.15
N PRO A 67 2.18 11.10 -3.98
CA PRO A 67 1.45 11.03 -2.71
C PRO A 67 1.71 9.73 -1.95
N VAL A 68 1.98 9.84 -0.67
CA VAL A 68 2.32 8.73 0.22
C VAL A 68 1.56 8.82 1.56
N ALA A 69 0.97 7.70 1.97
CA ALA A 69 0.23 7.55 3.21
C ALA A 69 1.03 6.71 4.22
N LEU A 70 0.99 7.10 5.49
CA LEU A 70 1.50 6.29 6.59
C LEU A 70 0.39 5.37 7.11
N GLN A 71 0.64 4.07 7.18
CA GLN A 71 -0.25 3.17 7.91
C GLN A 71 0.25 2.94 9.34
N LEU A 72 -0.60 3.21 10.31
CA LEU A 72 -0.35 2.97 11.73
C LEU A 72 -1.02 1.69 12.22
N GLY A 73 -0.33 1.00 13.11
CA GLY A 73 -0.88 -0.07 13.93
C GLY A 73 -0.88 0.31 15.40
N GLY A 74 -2.02 0.20 16.04
CA GLY A 74 -2.19 0.54 17.44
C GLY A 74 -3.65 0.63 17.83
N SER A 75 -3.91 0.76 19.13
CA SER A 75 -5.26 0.83 19.69
C SER A 75 -5.41 1.84 20.83
N ASP A 76 -4.36 2.57 21.16
CA ASP A 76 -4.41 3.65 22.14
C ASP A 76 -4.65 4.99 21.45
N PRO A 77 -5.79 5.66 21.68
CA PRO A 77 -6.10 6.91 21.00
C PRO A 77 -5.05 8.02 21.18
N ALA A 78 -4.49 8.17 22.38
CA ALA A 78 -3.49 9.18 22.68
C ALA A 78 -2.16 8.91 21.96
N GLN A 79 -1.71 7.66 21.94
CA GLN A 79 -0.50 7.28 21.20
C GLN A 79 -0.67 7.45 19.70
N LEU A 80 -1.82 7.08 19.15
CA LEU A 80 -2.13 7.26 17.73
C LEU A 80 -2.19 8.75 17.36
N ALA A 81 -2.81 9.58 18.18
CA ALA A 81 -2.83 11.03 17.97
C ALA A 81 -1.41 11.63 17.96
N HIS A 82 -0.55 11.20 18.88
CA HIS A 82 0.84 11.62 18.92
C HIS A 82 1.59 11.23 17.65
N CYS A 83 1.46 9.98 17.22
CA CYS A 83 2.09 9.49 15.98
C CYS A 83 1.54 10.18 14.74
N ALA A 84 0.24 10.49 14.71
CA ALA A 84 -0.38 11.24 13.62
C ALA A 84 0.19 12.64 13.47
N LYS A 85 0.41 13.35 14.58
CA LYS A 85 1.07 14.68 14.57
C LYS A 85 2.48 14.61 14.00
N LEU A 86 3.26 13.61 14.40
CA LEU A 86 4.60 13.40 13.88
C LEU A 86 4.60 13.11 12.37
N ALA A 87 3.66 12.30 11.90
CA ALA A 87 3.52 11.96 10.49
C ALA A 87 3.15 13.18 9.64
N GLU A 88 2.19 13.99 10.08
CA GLU A 88 1.85 15.24 9.37
C GLU A 88 3.03 16.20 9.33
N ALA A 89 3.76 16.36 10.44
CA ALA A 89 4.95 17.20 10.49
C ALA A 89 6.06 16.72 9.55
N ARG A 90 6.15 15.41 9.29
CA ARG A 90 7.10 14.83 8.33
C ARG A 90 6.64 14.97 6.87
N GLY A 91 5.39 15.36 6.64
CA GLY A 91 4.87 15.64 5.31
C GLY A 91 4.06 14.50 4.66
N TYR A 92 3.64 13.49 5.39
CA TYR A 92 2.74 12.45 4.86
C TYR A 92 1.41 13.05 4.40
N ASP A 93 0.88 12.52 3.30
CA ASP A 93 -0.36 13.02 2.68
C ASP A 93 -1.63 12.47 3.33
N GLU A 94 -1.53 11.35 4.03
CA GLU A 94 -2.64 10.65 4.66
C GLU A 94 -2.12 9.80 5.81
N ILE A 95 -2.98 9.58 6.82
CA ILE A 95 -2.75 8.59 7.87
C ILE A 95 -3.83 7.54 7.77
N ASN A 96 -3.42 6.27 7.77
CA ASN A 96 -4.32 5.12 7.72
C ASN A 96 -4.17 4.28 8.98
N LEU A 97 -5.28 3.85 9.55
CA LEU A 97 -5.30 2.91 10.67
C LEU A 97 -5.55 1.49 10.16
N ASN A 98 -4.68 0.56 10.54
CA ASN A 98 -4.86 -0.86 10.23
C ASN A 98 -5.89 -1.49 11.15
N VAL A 99 -6.99 -1.97 10.57
CA VAL A 99 -8.06 -2.75 11.23
C VAL A 99 -8.30 -4.05 10.47
N GLY A 100 -7.27 -4.60 9.83
CA GLY A 100 -7.43 -5.75 8.94
C GLY A 100 -6.37 -6.85 9.08
N CYS A 101 -5.25 -6.59 9.74
CA CYS A 101 -4.17 -7.58 9.89
C CYS A 101 -4.54 -8.66 10.93
N PRO A 102 -4.56 -9.95 10.53
CA PRO A 102 -4.96 -11.04 11.41
C PRO A 102 -3.78 -11.77 12.08
N SER A 103 -2.56 -11.25 12.02
CA SER A 103 -1.39 -11.94 12.56
C SER A 103 -1.45 -12.06 14.09
N ASP A 104 -0.97 -13.18 14.65
CA ASP A 104 -0.92 -13.41 16.09
C ASP A 104 -0.14 -12.33 16.84
N ARG A 105 0.97 -11.87 16.27
CA ARG A 105 1.77 -10.79 16.83
C ARG A 105 0.97 -9.50 16.97
N VAL A 106 0.15 -9.19 15.98
CA VAL A 106 -0.71 -8.00 15.96
C VAL A 106 -1.86 -8.17 16.93
N GLN A 107 -2.49 -9.35 17.00
CA GLN A 107 -3.56 -9.67 17.93
C GLN A 107 -3.07 -9.60 19.40
N ASN A 108 -1.87 -10.10 19.68
CA ASN A 108 -1.28 -9.99 21.01
C ASN A 108 -1.04 -8.54 21.43
N GLY A 109 -0.84 -7.65 20.48
CA GLY A 109 -0.80 -6.20 20.67
C GLY A 109 -2.18 -5.54 20.76
N MET A 110 -3.26 -6.31 20.63
CA MET A 110 -4.66 -5.84 20.66
C MET A 110 -5.00 -4.78 19.61
N PHE A 111 -4.50 -4.94 18.40
CA PHE A 111 -4.81 -4.08 17.25
C PHE A 111 -4.94 -4.91 15.95
N GLY A 112 -5.12 -4.29 14.80
CA GLY A 112 -5.35 -4.98 13.53
C GLY A 112 -6.78 -5.48 13.39
N ALA A 113 -6.98 -6.68 12.81
CA ALA A 113 -8.31 -7.22 12.48
C ALA A 113 -9.21 -7.40 13.71
N CYS A 114 -8.65 -7.74 14.86
CA CYS A 114 -9.43 -7.92 16.09
C CYS A 114 -10.18 -6.64 16.53
N LEU A 115 -9.73 -5.47 16.10
CA LEU A 115 -10.41 -4.20 16.39
C LEU A 115 -11.79 -4.08 15.71
N MET A 116 -12.10 -4.88 14.69
CA MET A 116 -13.46 -4.92 14.15
C MET A 116 -14.49 -5.32 15.22
N GLY A 117 -14.08 -6.06 16.24
CA GLY A 117 -14.94 -6.41 17.39
C GLY A 117 -15.15 -5.26 18.38
N ASN A 118 -14.49 -4.12 18.20
CA ASN A 118 -14.62 -2.95 19.06
C ASN A 118 -14.67 -1.66 18.24
N ALA A 119 -15.78 -1.47 17.54
CA ALA A 119 -15.99 -0.32 16.65
C ALA A 119 -15.87 1.02 17.38
N GLN A 120 -16.32 1.10 18.64
CA GLN A 120 -16.21 2.33 19.42
C GLN A 120 -14.76 2.73 19.68
N LEU A 121 -13.89 1.76 20.00
CA LEU A 121 -12.46 2.03 20.18
C LEU A 121 -11.82 2.52 18.88
N VAL A 122 -12.18 1.94 17.74
CA VAL A 122 -11.70 2.41 16.42
C VAL A 122 -12.17 3.83 16.16
N ALA A 123 -13.43 4.15 16.47
CA ALA A 123 -13.98 5.49 16.36
C ALA A 123 -13.20 6.49 17.24
N ASP A 124 -12.92 6.11 18.50
CA ASP A 124 -12.15 6.94 19.43
C ASP A 124 -10.72 7.20 18.91
N CYS A 125 -10.09 6.17 18.35
CA CYS A 125 -8.75 6.29 17.73
C CYS A 125 -8.75 7.24 16.54
N VAL A 126 -9.68 7.08 15.62
CA VAL A 126 -9.80 7.94 14.43
C VAL A 126 -10.09 9.39 14.83
N LYS A 127 -11.02 9.60 15.75
CA LYS A 127 -11.38 10.94 16.24
C LYS A 127 -10.19 11.64 16.89
N ALA A 128 -9.44 10.93 17.74
CA ALA A 128 -8.25 11.45 18.40
C ALA A 128 -7.18 11.89 17.38
N MET A 129 -6.97 11.14 16.32
CA MET A 129 -6.06 11.52 15.24
C MET A 129 -6.58 12.71 14.43
N ARG A 130 -7.84 12.69 14.03
CA ARG A 130 -8.46 13.79 13.26
C ARG A 130 -8.42 15.13 14.01
N ASP A 131 -8.57 15.11 15.31
CA ASP A 131 -8.57 16.34 16.12
C ASP A 131 -7.21 17.04 16.15
N VAL A 132 -6.14 16.37 15.77
CA VAL A 132 -4.77 16.91 15.86
C VAL A 132 -4.06 17.07 14.52
N VAL A 133 -4.67 16.62 13.42
CA VAL A 133 -4.10 16.74 12.06
C VAL A 133 -5.12 17.30 11.09
N SER A 134 -4.64 17.88 9.98
CA SER A 134 -5.47 18.38 8.88
C SER A 134 -5.50 17.45 7.68
N ILE A 135 -4.57 16.50 7.58
CA ILE A 135 -4.54 15.49 6.51
C ILE A 135 -5.61 14.43 6.74
N PRO A 136 -6.07 13.71 5.70
CA PRO A 136 -7.06 12.64 5.85
C PRO A 136 -6.60 11.56 6.83
N VAL A 137 -7.53 11.09 7.66
CA VAL A 137 -7.37 9.90 8.51
C VAL A 137 -8.36 8.85 8.03
N THR A 138 -7.84 7.72 7.57
CA THR A 138 -8.60 6.65 6.91
C THR A 138 -8.46 5.34 7.65
N VAL A 139 -9.35 4.38 7.37
CA VAL A 139 -9.33 3.04 7.97
C VAL A 139 -9.27 1.98 6.88
N LYS A 140 -8.36 1.03 7.04
CA LYS A 140 -8.31 -0.19 6.23
C LYS A 140 -8.81 -1.36 7.05
N THR A 141 -9.89 -1.98 6.60
CA THR A 141 -10.58 -3.05 7.31
C THR A 141 -10.93 -4.23 6.39
N ARG A 142 -11.51 -5.25 6.96
CA ARG A 142 -12.10 -6.41 6.29
C ARG A 142 -13.63 -6.37 6.38
N ILE A 143 -14.31 -7.40 5.89
CA ILE A 143 -15.79 -7.49 5.91
C ILE A 143 -16.32 -8.27 7.12
N GLY A 144 -15.47 -8.76 7.99
CA GLY A 144 -15.83 -9.48 9.20
C GLY A 144 -14.63 -10.19 9.83
N ILE A 145 -14.84 -10.72 11.02
CA ILE A 145 -13.88 -11.51 11.79
C ILE A 145 -14.59 -12.71 12.40
N ASP A 146 -13.99 -13.90 12.29
CA ASP A 146 -14.53 -15.15 12.86
C ASP A 146 -16.02 -15.34 12.46
N ASP A 147 -16.90 -15.58 13.41
CA ASP A 147 -18.34 -15.74 13.20
C ASP A 147 -19.09 -14.39 13.14
N GLN A 148 -18.42 -13.27 13.38
CA GLN A 148 -18.95 -11.92 13.25
C GLN A 148 -18.76 -11.44 11.80
N ASP A 149 -19.53 -12.00 10.89
CA ASP A 149 -19.39 -11.80 9.46
C ASP A 149 -20.70 -11.48 8.73
N SER A 150 -21.73 -11.09 9.48
CA SER A 150 -22.98 -10.63 8.89
C SER A 150 -22.82 -9.24 8.24
N TYR A 151 -23.69 -8.96 7.28
CA TYR A 151 -23.73 -7.61 6.69
C TYR A 151 -24.12 -6.54 7.71
N ALA A 152 -25.03 -6.87 8.64
CA ALA A 152 -25.37 -5.97 9.74
C ALA A 152 -24.17 -5.61 10.61
N PHE A 153 -23.33 -6.59 10.95
CA PHE A 153 -22.08 -6.35 11.69
C PHE A 153 -21.15 -5.37 10.94
N LEU A 154 -20.98 -5.57 9.65
CA LEU A 154 -20.17 -4.68 8.81
C LEU A 154 -20.76 -3.26 8.76
N CYS A 155 -22.06 -3.13 8.55
CA CYS A 155 -22.73 -1.82 8.56
C CYS A 155 -22.61 -1.10 9.90
N ASP A 156 -22.79 -1.81 11.01
CA ASP A 156 -22.67 -1.22 12.35
C ASP A 156 -21.22 -0.73 12.61
N PHE A 157 -20.22 -1.47 12.15
CA PHE A 157 -18.82 -1.03 12.23
C PHE A 157 -18.60 0.26 11.42
N ILE A 158 -19.00 0.29 10.16
CA ILE A 158 -18.85 1.46 9.31
C ILE A 158 -19.62 2.67 9.87
N ASP A 159 -20.85 2.47 10.30
CA ASP A 159 -21.69 3.52 10.86
C ASP A 159 -21.08 4.13 12.13
N THR A 160 -20.61 3.31 13.05
CA THR A 160 -19.98 3.75 14.29
C THR A 160 -18.69 4.53 14.01
N VAL A 161 -17.81 3.99 13.17
CA VAL A 161 -16.51 4.62 12.90
C VAL A 161 -16.68 5.90 12.08
N SER A 162 -17.61 5.95 11.13
CA SER A 162 -17.87 7.15 10.35
C SER A 162 -18.65 8.19 11.15
N GLY A 163 -19.63 7.79 11.95
CA GLY A 163 -20.47 8.70 12.73
C GLY A 163 -19.73 9.28 13.93
N GLN A 164 -19.18 8.45 14.79
CA GLN A 164 -18.53 8.88 16.04
C GLN A 164 -17.04 9.18 15.86
N GLY A 165 -16.35 8.46 14.97
CA GLY A 165 -14.95 8.71 14.64
C GLY A 165 -14.76 9.80 13.57
N GLU A 166 -15.82 10.19 12.90
CA GLU A 166 -15.79 11.12 11.76
C GLU A 166 -14.88 10.61 10.61
N CYS A 167 -14.77 9.28 10.46
CA CYS A 167 -14.02 8.67 9.37
C CYS A 167 -14.79 8.81 8.06
N GLU A 168 -14.18 9.46 7.07
CA GLU A 168 -14.82 9.74 5.78
C GLU A 168 -14.40 8.77 4.67
N MET A 169 -13.32 8.01 4.89
CA MET A 169 -12.78 7.09 3.90
C MET A 169 -12.37 5.74 4.50
N PHE A 170 -12.82 4.68 3.84
CA PHE A 170 -12.50 3.30 4.18
C PHE A 170 -11.90 2.56 2.99
N ILE A 171 -10.95 1.68 3.27
CA ILE A 171 -10.45 0.70 2.32
C ILE A 171 -10.92 -0.67 2.82
N ILE A 172 -11.70 -1.36 2.00
CA ILE A 172 -12.38 -2.60 2.39
C ILE A 172 -11.72 -3.78 1.65
N HIS A 173 -11.01 -4.63 2.40
CA HIS A 173 -10.57 -5.93 1.90
C HIS A 173 -11.79 -6.86 1.86
N ALA A 174 -12.13 -7.34 0.68
CA ALA A 174 -13.37 -8.08 0.42
C ALA A 174 -13.36 -9.53 0.95
N ARG A 175 -12.58 -9.81 1.98
CA ARG A 175 -12.51 -11.08 2.70
C ARG A 175 -12.67 -10.84 4.19
N LYS A 176 -13.39 -11.72 4.88
CA LYS A 176 -13.30 -11.79 6.33
C LYS A 176 -11.94 -12.35 6.77
N ALA A 177 -11.59 -12.19 8.04
CA ALA A 177 -10.44 -12.84 8.64
C ALA A 177 -10.86 -13.88 9.69
N TRP A 178 -10.17 -15.00 9.71
CA TRP A 178 -10.15 -15.89 10.87
C TRP A 178 -8.98 -15.46 11.78
N LEU A 179 -9.30 -15.11 13.03
CA LEU A 179 -8.31 -14.64 14.00
C LEU A 179 -7.45 -15.77 14.55
N SER A 180 -7.93 -17.00 14.45
CA SER A 180 -7.18 -18.20 14.83
C SER A 180 -7.34 -19.30 13.77
N GLY A 181 -6.35 -20.19 13.67
CA GLY A 181 -6.40 -21.34 12.78
C GLY A 181 -5.91 -21.10 11.37
N LEU A 182 -5.74 -19.86 10.94
CA LEU A 182 -5.15 -19.49 9.64
C LEU A 182 -3.98 -18.51 9.84
N SER A 183 -2.92 -18.74 9.08
CA SER A 183 -1.83 -17.76 8.96
C SER A 183 -2.30 -16.47 8.24
N PRO A 184 -1.56 -15.37 8.34
CA PRO A 184 -1.86 -14.17 7.55
C PRO A 184 -1.89 -14.42 6.04
N LYS A 185 -1.06 -15.33 5.55
CA LYS A 185 -1.07 -15.73 4.13
C LYS A 185 -2.38 -16.44 3.77
N GLU A 186 -2.77 -17.43 4.56
CA GLU A 186 -4.01 -18.17 4.35
C GLU A 186 -5.26 -17.28 4.46
N ASN A 187 -5.25 -16.29 5.35
CA ASN A 187 -6.31 -15.29 5.45
C ASN A 187 -6.44 -14.38 4.22
N ARG A 188 -5.46 -14.39 3.32
CA ARG A 188 -5.53 -13.70 2.02
C ARG A 188 -5.95 -14.62 0.86
N GLU A 189 -6.16 -15.89 1.12
CA GLU A 189 -6.41 -16.90 0.09
C GLU A 189 -7.67 -17.74 0.36
N ILE A 190 -7.84 -18.19 1.62
CA ILE A 190 -8.89 -19.15 1.99
C ILE A 190 -10.27 -18.50 2.17
N PRO A 191 -10.43 -17.41 2.96
CA PRO A 191 -11.73 -16.76 3.03
C PRO A 191 -12.15 -16.27 1.65
N PRO A 192 -13.39 -16.53 1.21
CA PRO A 192 -13.83 -16.18 -0.13
C PRO A 192 -13.92 -14.66 -0.30
N LEU A 193 -13.64 -14.20 -1.52
CA LEU A 193 -13.86 -12.81 -1.92
C LEU A 193 -15.37 -12.57 -2.08
N ASP A 194 -15.86 -11.50 -1.48
CA ASP A 194 -17.26 -11.09 -1.57
C ASP A 194 -17.36 -9.63 -2.06
N TYR A 195 -17.07 -9.43 -3.34
CA TYR A 195 -17.17 -8.11 -3.98
C TYR A 195 -18.61 -7.53 -3.95
N PRO A 196 -19.66 -8.33 -4.20
CA PRO A 196 -21.03 -7.81 -4.13
C PRO A 196 -21.38 -7.17 -2.79
N ARG A 197 -20.90 -7.72 -1.68
CA ARG A 197 -21.09 -7.17 -0.33
C ARG A 197 -20.42 -5.80 -0.18
N VAL A 198 -19.22 -5.64 -0.71
CA VAL A 198 -18.51 -4.36 -0.67
C VAL A 198 -19.20 -3.33 -1.56
N TYR A 199 -19.71 -3.72 -2.71
CA TYR A 199 -20.49 -2.84 -3.57
C TYR A 199 -21.80 -2.40 -2.91
N GLN A 200 -22.48 -3.32 -2.23
CA GLN A 200 -23.68 -3.00 -1.45
C GLN A 200 -23.37 -2.00 -0.34
N LEU A 201 -22.25 -2.19 0.36
CA LEU A 201 -21.79 -1.27 1.40
C LEU A 201 -21.61 0.15 0.85
N LYS A 202 -21.00 0.29 -0.32
CA LYS A 202 -20.86 1.59 -0.98
C LYS A 202 -22.20 2.21 -1.34
N ARG A 203 -23.16 1.43 -1.81
CA ARG A 203 -24.52 1.92 -2.12
C ARG A 203 -25.26 2.37 -0.88
N ASP A 204 -25.08 1.68 0.25
CA ASP A 204 -25.75 1.99 1.51
C ASP A 204 -25.10 3.16 2.25
N PHE A 205 -23.84 3.43 1.97
CA PHE A 205 -23.07 4.57 2.51
C PHE A 205 -22.50 5.47 1.38
N PRO A 206 -23.37 6.06 0.53
CA PRO A 206 -22.91 6.75 -0.68
C PRO A 206 -22.10 8.03 -0.39
N HIS A 207 -22.25 8.59 0.80
CA HIS A 207 -21.52 9.79 1.26
C HIS A 207 -20.07 9.49 1.72
N LEU A 208 -19.74 8.22 1.96
CA LEU A 208 -18.39 7.82 2.33
C LEU A 208 -17.55 7.48 1.11
N THR A 209 -16.28 7.82 1.14
CA THR A 209 -15.32 7.38 0.14
C THR A 209 -14.87 5.95 0.46
N MET A 210 -15.01 5.04 -0.51
CA MET A 210 -14.64 3.64 -0.32
C MET A 210 -13.79 3.11 -1.46
N SER A 211 -12.65 2.52 -1.10
CA SER A 211 -11.81 1.73 -2.00
C SER A 211 -11.96 0.25 -1.70
N ILE A 212 -11.95 -0.57 -2.75
CA ILE A 212 -11.99 -2.03 -2.63
C ILE A 212 -10.60 -2.63 -2.76
N ASN A 213 -10.31 -3.65 -1.97
CA ASN A 213 -9.06 -4.41 -2.00
C ASN A 213 -9.35 -5.91 -1.97
N GLY A 214 -8.47 -6.70 -2.52
CA GLY A 214 -8.51 -8.15 -2.47
C GLY A 214 -8.59 -8.83 -3.84
N GLY A 215 -7.59 -9.62 -4.18
CA GLY A 215 -7.59 -10.48 -5.37
C GLY A 215 -7.51 -9.79 -6.72
N ILE A 216 -7.25 -8.49 -6.78
CA ILE A 216 -7.20 -7.72 -8.03
C ILE A 216 -5.86 -7.97 -8.73
N LYS A 217 -5.89 -8.42 -10.00
CA LYS A 217 -4.71 -8.87 -10.75
C LYS A 217 -4.49 -8.16 -12.09
N SER A 218 -5.41 -7.30 -12.52
CA SER A 218 -5.30 -6.59 -13.79
C SER A 218 -5.93 -5.19 -13.73
N LEU A 219 -5.57 -4.33 -14.67
CA LEU A 219 -6.20 -3.02 -14.79
C LEU A 219 -7.65 -3.13 -15.29
N GLU A 220 -8.00 -4.16 -16.05
CA GLU A 220 -9.36 -4.46 -16.47
C GLU A 220 -10.25 -4.75 -15.26
N GLU A 221 -9.77 -5.60 -14.34
CA GLU A 221 -10.47 -5.86 -13.07
C GLU A 221 -10.59 -4.58 -12.24
N ALA A 222 -9.52 -3.78 -12.15
CA ALA A 222 -9.54 -2.50 -11.46
C ALA A 222 -10.60 -1.54 -12.03
N LYS A 223 -10.69 -1.43 -13.35
CA LYS A 223 -11.71 -0.60 -14.01
C LYS A 223 -13.12 -1.08 -13.74
N GLU A 224 -13.35 -2.39 -13.70
CA GLU A 224 -14.67 -2.95 -13.37
C GLU A 224 -15.06 -2.59 -11.93
N HIS A 225 -14.12 -2.70 -10.96
CA HIS A 225 -14.39 -2.27 -9.59
C HIS A 225 -14.68 -0.77 -9.49
N LEU A 226 -14.00 0.05 -10.27
CA LEU A 226 -14.21 1.51 -10.29
C LEU A 226 -15.59 1.93 -10.81
N ARG A 227 -16.34 1.04 -11.44
CA ARG A 227 -17.76 1.29 -11.78
C ARG A 227 -18.66 1.27 -10.55
N HIS A 228 -18.21 0.69 -9.45
CA HIS A 228 -18.97 0.50 -8.22
C HIS A 228 -18.36 1.21 -7.01
N MET A 229 -17.07 1.48 -7.05
CA MET A 229 -16.27 2.01 -5.94
C MET A 229 -15.60 3.32 -6.32
N ASP A 230 -15.21 4.10 -5.32
CA ASP A 230 -14.45 5.35 -5.53
C ASP A 230 -12.98 5.09 -5.86
N GLY A 231 -12.44 3.97 -5.40
CA GLY A 231 -11.06 3.59 -5.63
C GLY A 231 -10.85 2.08 -5.57
N VAL A 232 -9.66 1.68 -6.04
CA VAL A 232 -9.15 0.31 -5.94
C VAL A 232 -7.78 0.31 -5.31
N MET A 233 -7.54 -0.69 -4.46
CA MET A 233 -6.23 -0.93 -3.86
C MET A 233 -5.73 -2.30 -4.29
N VAL A 234 -4.54 -2.34 -4.91
CA VAL A 234 -3.90 -3.56 -5.38
C VAL A 234 -2.78 -3.94 -4.41
N GLY A 235 -2.73 -5.21 -4.04
CA GLY A 235 -1.72 -5.74 -3.14
C GLY A 235 -0.62 -6.51 -3.86
N ARG A 236 -0.61 -7.82 -3.63
CA ARG A 236 0.46 -8.74 -4.06
C ARG A 236 0.81 -8.67 -5.54
N GLU A 237 -0.16 -8.46 -6.40
CA GLU A 237 0.07 -8.37 -7.85
C GLU A 237 1.00 -7.20 -8.19
N ALA A 238 0.85 -6.04 -7.56
CA ALA A 238 1.71 -4.90 -7.80
C ALA A 238 3.17 -5.15 -7.38
N TYR A 239 3.40 -6.00 -6.40
CA TYR A 239 4.75 -6.37 -5.99
C TYR A 239 5.35 -7.47 -6.87
N GLN A 240 4.58 -8.50 -7.17
CA GLN A 240 5.03 -9.65 -7.97
C GLN A 240 5.14 -9.33 -9.46
N ASN A 241 4.30 -8.41 -9.95
CA ASN A 241 4.26 -7.94 -11.33
C ASN A 241 4.14 -6.41 -11.38
N PRO A 242 5.20 -5.67 -10.99
CA PRO A 242 5.16 -4.19 -10.97
C PRO A 242 4.83 -3.56 -12.31
N GLY A 243 5.03 -4.28 -13.41
CA GLY A 243 4.65 -3.83 -14.75
C GLY A 243 3.18 -3.44 -14.92
N ILE A 244 2.29 -3.93 -14.04
CA ILE A 244 0.89 -3.48 -14.01
C ILE A 244 0.76 -1.96 -13.81
N LEU A 245 1.71 -1.33 -13.12
CA LEU A 245 1.69 0.12 -12.85
C LEU A 245 2.06 0.96 -14.07
N ALA A 246 2.70 0.39 -15.08
CA ALA A 246 3.22 1.15 -16.22
C ALA A 246 2.14 1.93 -16.97
N ALA A 247 0.92 1.44 -17.04
CA ALA A 247 -0.20 2.04 -17.75
C ALA A 247 -1.22 2.75 -16.83
N VAL A 248 -1.02 2.74 -15.51
CA VAL A 248 -2.00 3.24 -14.53
C VAL A 248 -2.29 4.73 -14.74
N ASP A 249 -1.27 5.54 -14.94
CA ASP A 249 -1.46 7.00 -15.10
C ASP A 249 -2.36 7.31 -16.31
N ARG A 250 -2.17 6.61 -17.42
CA ARG A 250 -2.99 6.75 -18.63
C ARG A 250 -4.37 6.10 -18.48
N GLU A 251 -4.41 4.84 -18.08
CA GLU A 251 -5.64 4.05 -18.12
C GLU A 251 -6.60 4.31 -16.96
N ILE A 252 -6.08 4.61 -15.78
CA ILE A 252 -6.88 4.82 -14.58
C ILE A 252 -7.09 6.30 -14.27
N PHE A 253 -6.04 7.10 -14.43
CA PHE A 253 -6.09 8.53 -14.12
C PHE A 253 -6.35 9.41 -15.35
N GLY A 254 -6.37 8.84 -16.53
CA GLY A 254 -6.67 9.58 -17.78
C GLY A 254 -5.59 10.58 -18.16
N ALA A 255 -4.35 10.41 -17.68
CA ALA A 255 -3.26 11.30 -18.00
C ALA A 255 -2.87 11.19 -19.48
N ASP A 256 -2.54 12.33 -20.10
CA ASP A 256 -1.98 12.37 -21.44
C ASP A 256 -0.48 12.05 -21.37
N THR A 257 -0.19 10.77 -21.27
CA THR A 257 1.18 10.25 -21.15
C THR A 257 1.29 8.88 -21.79
N THR A 258 2.51 8.49 -22.11
CA THR A 258 2.83 7.13 -22.55
C THR A 258 3.04 6.23 -21.34
N ASP A 259 2.87 4.93 -21.53
CA ASP A 259 3.16 3.93 -20.51
C ASP A 259 4.66 3.96 -20.16
N ALA A 260 4.98 3.71 -18.89
CA ALA A 260 6.36 3.69 -18.43
C ALA A 260 7.15 2.55 -19.10
N ASP A 261 8.32 2.86 -19.66
CA ASP A 261 9.23 1.84 -20.18
C ASP A 261 10.04 1.20 -19.04
N PRO A 262 9.92 -0.13 -18.83
CA PRO A 262 10.61 -0.81 -17.74
C PRO A 262 12.14 -0.65 -17.79
N VAL A 263 12.74 -0.61 -18.99
CA VAL A 263 14.20 -0.41 -19.14
C VAL A 263 14.61 0.99 -18.66
N ALA A 264 13.85 2.00 -19.06
CA ALA A 264 14.07 3.38 -18.60
C ALA A 264 13.88 3.50 -17.08
N VAL A 265 12.90 2.80 -16.50
CA VAL A 265 12.66 2.76 -15.05
C VAL A 265 13.87 2.17 -14.30
N VAL A 266 14.44 1.07 -14.77
CA VAL A 266 15.66 0.49 -14.16
C VAL A 266 16.79 1.52 -14.14
N ARG A 267 17.04 2.18 -15.26
CA ARG A 267 18.11 3.20 -15.35
C ARG A 267 17.82 4.43 -14.50
N ALA A 268 16.57 4.82 -14.37
CA ALA A 268 16.15 5.90 -13.48
C ALA A 268 16.37 5.61 -11.99
N MET A 269 16.50 4.33 -11.61
CA MET A 269 16.88 3.92 -10.27
C MET A 269 18.36 4.17 -9.93
N TYR A 270 19.24 4.29 -10.92
CA TYR A 270 20.69 4.35 -10.67
C TYR A 270 21.11 5.47 -9.72
N PRO A 271 20.68 6.73 -9.89
CA PRO A 271 21.07 7.79 -8.95
C PRO A 271 20.60 7.52 -7.51
N TYR A 272 19.39 6.97 -7.36
CA TYR A 272 18.86 6.57 -6.06
C TYR A 272 19.72 5.46 -5.42
N ILE A 273 20.03 4.42 -6.20
CA ILE A 273 20.84 3.30 -5.72
C ILE A 273 22.22 3.78 -5.30
N GLU A 274 22.88 4.58 -6.12
CA GLU A 274 24.22 5.13 -5.81
C GLU A 274 24.21 5.94 -4.51
N ARG A 275 23.20 6.78 -4.31
CA ARG A 275 23.00 7.54 -3.07
C ARG A 275 22.81 6.62 -1.86
N GLU A 276 21.95 5.61 -1.98
CA GLU A 276 21.69 4.68 -0.87
C GLU A 276 22.92 3.82 -0.53
N LEU A 277 23.63 3.34 -1.55
CA LEU A 277 24.88 2.60 -1.33
C LEU A 277 25.95 3.45 -0.64
N SER A 278 26.05 4.74 -0.98
CA SER A 278 26.99 5.67 -0.31
C SER A 278 26.66 5.89 1.17
N GLN A 279 25.41 5.63 1.56
CA GLN A 279 24.93 5.72 2.93
C GLN A 279 24.94 4.36 3.67
N GLY A 280 25.51 3.32 3.06
CA GLY A 280 25.68 2.01 3.66
C GLY A 280 24.58 1.00 3.39
N ALA A 281 23.63 1.29 2.49
CA ALA A 281 22.64 0.30 2.07
C ALA A 281 23.29 -0.81 1.23
N TYR A 282 22.68 -1.99 1.23
CA TYR A 282 23.06 -3.11 0.37
C TYR A 282 22.19 -3.16 -0.89
N LEU A 283 22.83 -3.41 -2.04
CA LEU A 283 22.12 -3.44 -3.33
C LEU A 283 20.92 -4.40 -3.32
N GLY A 284 21.09 -5.58 -2.74
CA GLY A 284 20.04 -6.59 -2.67
C GLY A 284 18.76 -6.13 -1.95
N HIS A 285 18.87 -5.22 -0.99
CA HIS A 285 17.71 -4.65 -0.30
C HIS A 285 16.82 -3.79 -1.20
N ILE A 286 17.41 -3.24 -2.26
CA ILE A 286 16.71 -2.42 -3.25
C ILE A 286 16.22 -3.30 -4.41
N THR A 287 17.12 -4.10 -5.00
CA THR A 287 16.82 -4.88 -6.21
C THR A 287 15.82 -6.02 -5.99
N ARG A 288 15.66 -6.48 -4.75
CA ARG A 288 14.64 -7.49 -4.41
C ARG A 288 13.21 -7.08 -4.82
N HIS A 289 12.94 -5.79 -4.82
CA HIS A 289 11.64 -5.23 -5.21
C HIS A 289 11.46 -5.15 -6.73
N MET A 290 12.55 -5.25 -7.49
CA MET A 290 12.56 -5.07 -8.95
C MET A 290 12.49 -6.40 -9.71
N LEU A 291 12.54 -7.54 -9.02
CA LEU A 291 12.65 -8.87 -9.64
C LEU A 291 11.50 -9.19 -10.60
N GLY A 292 10.29 -8.75 -10.28
CA GLY A 292 9.09 -8.99 -11.08
C GLY A 292 8.86 -8.02 -12.25
N LEU A 293 9.70 -7.00 -12.42
CA LEU A 293 9.46 -5.90 -13.36
C LEU A 293 9.26 -6.37 -14.83
N PHE A 294 9.98 -7.41 -15.22
CA PHE A 294 9.93 -7.94 -16.58
C PHE A 294 9.06 -9.21 -16.70
N GLN A 295 8.14 -9.44 -15.74
CA GLN A 295 7.24 -10.59 -15.78
C GLN A 295 6.51 -10.67 -17.13
N GLY A 296 6.54 -11.85 -17.76
CA GLY A 296 5.93 -12.09 -19.07
C GLY A 296 6.76 -11.61 -20.27
N ILE A 297 7.91 -11.00 -20.05
CA ILE A 297 8.81 -10.51 -21.12
C ILE A 297 9.96 -11.53 -21.33
N PRO A 298 10.37 -11.80 -22.60
CA PRO A 298 11.54 -12.63 -22.87
C PRO A 298 12.78 -12.12 -22.12
N GLY A 299 13.49 -13.02 -21.43
CA GLY A 299 14.64 -12.67 -20.59
C GLY A 299 14.31 -12.42 -19.11
N ALA A 300 13.04 -12.39 -18.71
CA ALA A 300 12.63 -12.15 -17.32
C ALA A 300 13.25 -13.14 -16.32
N ARG A 301 13.38 -14.40 -16.71
CA ARG A 301 14.02 -15.43 -15.87
C ARG A 301 15.50 -15.15 -15.65
N GLN A 302 16.21 -14.72 -16.69
CA GLN A 302 17.63 -14.38 -16.64
C GLN A 302 17.86 -13.12 -15.81
N TRP A 303 16.99 -12.10 -15.93
CA TRP A 303 16.97 -10.91 -15.09
C TRP A 303 16.91 -11.28 -13.60
N ARG A 304 15.89 -12.03 -13.21
CA ARG A 304 15.71 -12.44 -11.80
C ARG A 304 16.90 -13.26 -11.30
N ARG A 305 17.36 -14.22 -12.09
CA ARG A 305 18.48 -15.08 -11.71
C ARG A 305 19.76 -14.28 -11.50
N TYR A 306 20.10 -13.43 -12.45
CA TYR A 306 21.32 -12.63 -12.39
C TYR A 306 21.35 -11.72 -11.15
N LEU A 307 20.25 -11.01 -10.86
CA LEU A 307 20.13 -10.18 -9.67
C LEU A 307 20.24 -11.01 -8.40
N SER A 308 19.55 -12.15 -8.32
CA SER A 308 19.60 -13.02 -7.14
C SER A 308 20.99 -13.57 -6.85
N GLU A 309 21.77 -13.86 -7.89
CA GLU A 309 23.12 -14.41 -7.78
C GLU A 309 24.20 -13.35 -7.52
N ASN A 310 23.95 -12.06 -7.84
CA ASN A 310 25.00 -11.06 -7.85
C ASN A 310 24.74 -9.84 -6.93
N ALA A 311 23.49 -9.50 -6.62
CA ALA A 311 23.19 -8.29 -5.86
C ALA A 311 23.61 -8.35 -4.38
N HIS A 312 23.83 -9.54 -3.83
CA HIS A 312 24.26 -9.75 -2.45
C HIS A 312 25.79 -9.78 -2.27
N LYS A 313 26.54 -9.76 -3.36
CA LYS A 313 28.01 -9.83 -3.31
C LYS A 313 28.60 -8.51 -2.79
N ALA A 314 29.73 -8.62 -2.10
CA ALA A 314 30.45 -7.45 -1.63
C ALA A 314 30.82 -6.52 -2.79
N GLY A 315 30.56 -5.21 -2.62
CA GLY A 315 30.85 -4.19 -3.63
C GLY A 315 29.87 -4.17 -4.81
N ALA A 316 28.74 -4.93 -4.74
CA ALA A 316 27.72 -4.87 -5.78
C ALA A 316 27.13 -3.47 -5.90
N ASP A 317 27.05 -2.95 -7.12
CA ASP A 317 26.58 -1.62 -7.47
C ASP A 317 25.66 -1.63 -8.71
N VAL A 318 25.43 -0.46 -9.30
CA VAL A 318 24.56 -0.33 -10.49
C VAL A 318 25.04 -1.13 -11.70
N ALA A 319 26.32 -1.49 -11.77
CA ALA A 319 26.83 -2.35 -12.84
C ALA A 319 26.16 -3.72 -12.85
N VAL A 320 25.75 -4.23 -11.69
CA VAL A 320 24.98 -5.49 -11.58
C VAL A 320 23.64 -5.36 -12.29
N LEU A 321 22.92 -4.23 -12.10
CA LEU A 321 21.66 -3.98 -12.79
C LEU A 321 21.85 -3.81 -14.29
N GLU A 322 22.88 -3.10 -14.73
CA GLU A 322 23.14 -2.89 -16.15
C GLU A 322 23.46 -4.21 -16.87
N GLN A 323 24.20 -5.13 -16.22
CA GLN A 323 24.43 -6.46 -16.78
C GLN A 323 23.14 -7.29 -16.82
N ALA A 324 22.33 -7.26 -15.76
CA ALA A 324 21.05 -7.95 -15.75
C ALA A 324 20.10 -7.40 -16.83
N LEU A 325 20.12 -6.09 -17.06
CA LEU A 325 19.28 -5.41 -18.04
C LEU A 325 19.59 -5.84 -19.48
N LYS A 326 20.85 -6.07 -19.83
CA LYS A 326 21.24 -6.58 -21.15
C LYS A 326 20.59 -7.93 -21.46
N LEU A 327 20.36 -8.75 -20.46
CA LEU A 327 19.72 -10.07 -20.63
C LEU A 327 18.25 -9.99 -21.06
N VAL A 328 17.62 -8.86 -20.84
CA VAL A 328 16.23 -8.57 -21.24
C VAL A 328 16.19 -7.69 -22.48
N ALA A 329 16.98 -6.62 -22.52
CA ALA A 329 16.97 -5.64 -23.60
C ALA A 329 17.33 -6.26 -24.95
N ASP A 330 18.27 -7.19 -24.99
CA ASP A 330 18.70 -7.88 -26.21
C ASP A 330 17.66 -8.87 -26.78
N LYS A 331 16.54 -9.08 -26.05
CA LYS A 331 15.49 -10.03 -26.45
C LYS A 331 14.14 -9.36 -26.71
N ARG A 332 14.09 -8.03 -26.69
CA ARG A 332 12.87 -7.25 -26.96
C ARG A 332 12.64 -7.05 -28.44
#